data_d8c6d85a3b3066ee874685da8a2edca9
#
_entry.id   d8c6d85a3b3066ee874685da8a2edca9
#
_cell.length_a   1.000
_cell.length_b   1.000
_cell.length_c   1.000
_cell.angle_alpha   90.00
_cell.angle_beta   90.00
_cell.angle_gamma   90.00
#
_symmetry.space_group_name_H-M   'P 1'
#
loop_
_entity.id
_entity.type
_entity.pdbx_description
1 polymer ?
#
loop_
_entity_poly.entity_id
_entity_poly.type
_entity_poly.pdbx_seq_one_letter_code
_entity_poly.pdbx_strand_id
1 'polypeptide(L)'
;MNIFSFTAHFGSEEDCRLHFKEQRDKEGVVCKRCGGTSHYWLQGKWSYECKGCRFRTSLRSGTIMESSKLPFLVWYKTMFLMSCTKKGFSTNELQKQLGLKRYEPVWAMVHKLRRAMGNRDARYTLEGMIELDEGYFSVASKEIERGKGTRGRGAEGKQNVAVMAESTPLEDIETGKKEKHVRYFKARVLDSHQSEGINGVVRDCME
;
A
#
# COMPACT_ATOMS: atom_id res chain seq x y z
N MET A 1 -15.09 3.64 3.49
CA MET A 1 -15.30 5.04 3.05
C MET A 1 -15.84 5.02 1.63
N ASN A 2 -17.01 5.61 1.37
CA ASN A 2 -17.56 5.78 0.02
C ASN A 2 -17.07 7.09 -0.62
N ILE A 3 -17.37 7.30 -1.91
CA ILE A 3 -16.88 8.47 -2.65
C ILE A 3 -17.42 9.80 -2.08
N PHE A 4 -18.65 9.82 -1.58
CA PHE A 4 -19.23 11.03 -1.00
C PHE A 4 -18.55 11.41 0.31
N SER A 5 -18.32 10.42 1.19
CA SER A 5 -17.56 10.65 2.42
C SER A 5 -16.13 11.07 2.12
N PHE A 6 -15.49 10.47 1.10
CA PHE A 6 -14.14 10.85 0.69
C PHE A 6 -14.08 12.30 0.23
N THR A 7 -15.00 12.72 -0.65
CA THR A 7 -15.03 14.10 -1.17
C THR A 7 -15.39 15.14 -0.10
N ALA A 8 -16.19 14.76 0.89
CA ALA A 8 -16.51 15.62 2.02
C ALA A 8 -15.29 15.87 2.94
N HIS A 9 -14.43 14.85 3.16
CA HIS A 9 -13.26 14.97 4.02
C HIS A 9 -12.00 15.47 3.29
N PHE A 10 -11.85 15.15 2.01
CA PHE A 10 -10.64 15.39 1.21
C PHE A 10 -10.98 16.12 -0.08
N GLY A 11 -11.82 17.16 0.01
CA GLY A 11 -12.26 17.93 -1.14
C GLY A 11 -11.21 18.88 -1.69
N SER A 12 -10.30 19.37 -0.85
CA SER A 12 -9.27 20.35 -1.22
C SER A 12 -7.85 19.84 -0.96
N GLU A 13 -6.89 20.51 -1.59
CA GLU A 13 -5.45 20.29 -1.33
C GLU A 13 -5.08 20.59 0.13
N GLU A 14 -5.75 21.59 0.72
CA GLU A 14 -5.51 22.02 2.10
C GLU A 14 -6.00 20.97 3.11
N ASP A 15 -7.20 20.43 2.91
CA ASP A 15 -7.74 19.35 3.76
C ASP A 15 -6.81 18.13 3.77
N CYS A 16 -6.30 17.73 2.60
CA CYS A 16 -5.35 16.64 2.48
C CYS A 16 -4.03 16.94 3.20
N ARG A 17 -3.52 18.18 3.13
CA ARG A 17 -2.30 18.58 3.84
C ARG A 17 -2.49 18.62 5.35
N LEU A 18 -3.61 19.14 5.83
CA LEU A 18 -3.94 19.18 7.26
C LEU A 18 -4.05 17.77 7.83
N HIS A 19 -4.81 16.90 7.19
CA HIS A 19 -4.91 15.50 7.60
C HIS A 19 -3.54 14.82 7.61
N PHE A 20 -2.73 15.01 6.57
CA PHE A 20 -1.39 14.42 6.51
C PHE A 20 -0.48 14.95 7.63
N LYS A 21 -0.59 16.25 7.95
CA LYS A 21 0.12 16.85 9.07
C LYS A 21 -0.28 16.22 10.39
N GLU A 22 -1.58 16.03 10.64
CA GLU A 22 -2.08 15.38 11.85
C GLU A 22 -1.53 13.97 12.03
N GLN A 23 -1.46 13.17 10.95
CA GLN A 23 -0.84 11.84 11.00
C GLN A 23 0.65 11.93 11.33
N ARG A 24 1.36 12.87 10.71
CA ARG A 24 2.78 13.13 10.99
C ARG A 24 3.04 13.55 12.43
N ASP A 25 2.15 14.36 13.00
CA ASP A 25 2.25 14.81 14.40
C ASP A 25 2.05 13.63 15.37
N LYS A 26 1.15 12.70 15.05
CA LYS A 26 0.92 11.47 15.84
C LYS A 26 2.13 10.52 15.78
N GLU A 27 2.76 10.37 14.63
CA GLU A 27 3.96 9.54 14.46
C GLU A 27 5.21 10.19 15.06
N GLY A 28 5.20 11.50 15.20
CA GLY A 28 6.36 12.30 15.59
C GLY A 28 7.30 12.60 14.40
N VAL A 29 7.90 13.78 14.43
CA VAL A 29 8.86 14.22 13.41
C VAL A 29 10.25 14.24 13.99
N VAL A 30 11.18 13.53 13.34
CA VAL A 30 12.60 13.50 13.73
C VAL A 30 13.40 14.38 12.77
N CYS A 31 14.22 15.26 13.32
CA CYS A 31 15.10 16.11 12.53
C CYS A 31 16.19 15.29 11.84
N LYS A 32 16.28 15.36 10.51
CA LYS A 32 17.29 14.63 9.72
C LYS A 32 18.73 15.10 10.01
N ARG A 33 18.92 16.32 10.59
CA ARG A 33 20.24 16.88 10.84
C ARG A 33 20.79 16.56 12.22
N CYS A 34 19.98 16.64 13.26
CA CYS A 34 20.44 16.49 14.65
C CYS A 34 19.67 15.43 15.46
N GLY A 35 18.72 14.72 14.85
CA GLY A 35 17.91 13.72 15.55
C GLY A 35 16.87 14.28 16.55
N GLY A 36 16.79 15.61 16.72
CA GLY A 36 15.85 16.24 17.65
C GLY A 36 14.40 16.01 17.27
N THR A 37 13.54 15.86 18.26
CA THR A 37 12.11 15.58 18.09
C THR A 37 11.22 16.81 18.31
N SER A 38 11.77 17.91 18.86
CA SER A 38 11.04 19.15 19.14
C SER A 38 11.10 20.11 17.96
N HIS A 39 9.93 20.52 17.46
CA HIS A 39 9.83 21.35 16.26
C HIS A 39 8.83 22.50 16.45
N TYR A 40 9.03 23.59 15.74
CA TYR A 40 8.03 24.60 15.46
C TYR A 40 7.33 24.25 14.15
N TRP A 41 6.01 24.43 14.09
CA TRP A 41 5.26 24.33 12.84
C TRP A 41 5.22 25.69 12.14
N LEU A 42 5.66 25.73 10.89
CA LEU A 42 5.63 26.91 10.03
C LEU A 42 4.48 26.80 9.02
N GLN A 43 3.29 27.30 9.40
CA GLN A 43 2.06 27.12 8.60
C GLN A 43 2.21 27.64 7.18
N GLY A 44 2.71 28.87 6.96
CA GLY A 44 2.88 29.45 5.62
C GLY A 44 3.89 28.70 4.72
N LYS A 45 4.73 27.84 5.29
CA LYS A 45 5.74 27.04 4.57
C LYS A 45 5.45 25.54 4.55
N TRP A 46 4.40 25.09 5.21
CA TRP A 46 4.06 23.68 5.37
C TRP A 46 5.27 22.80 5.76
N SER A 47 6.00 23.26 6.78
CA SER A 47 7.25 22.63 7.21
C SER A 47 7.44 22.70 8.72
N TYR A 48 8.23 21.78 9.23
CA TYR A 48 8.68 21.75 10.61
C TYR A 48 10.07 22.38 10.71
N GLU A 49 10.30 23.28 11.68
CA GLU A 49 11.61 23.81 11.99
C GLU A 49 12.09 23.24 13.32
N CYS A 50 13.25 22.57 13.30
CA CYS A 50 13.82 21.98 14.50
C CYS A 50 14.21 23.06 15.52
N LYS A 51 13.80 22.91 16.79
CA LYS A 51 14.13 23.86 17.84
C LYS A 51 15.62 23.90 18.15
N GLY A 52 16.32 22.75 18.02
CA GLY A 52 17.73 22.65 18.34
C GLY A 52 18.66 23.22 17.26
N CYS A 53 18.47 22.85 16.00
CA CYS A 53 19.42 23.18 14.93
C CYS A 53 18.85 24.04 13.80
N ARG A 54 17.61 24.50 13.90
CA ARG A 54 16.88 25.31 12.91
C ARG A 54 16.73 24.66 11.52
N PHE A 55 17.04 23.37 11.40
CA PHE A 55 16.85 22.66 10.15
C PHE A 55 15.36 22.54 9.83
N ARG A 56 15.00 22.78 8.56
CA ARG A 56 13.61 22.70 8.11
C ARG A 56 13.33 21.36 7.43
N THR A 57 12.31 20.67 7.91
CA THR A 57 11.81 19.41 7.36
C THR A 57 10.46 19.69 6.71
N SER A 58 10.36 19.49 5.40
CA SER A 58 9.07 19.66 4.70
C SER A 58 8.06 18.59 5.15
N LEU A 59 6.79 18.87 4.96
CA LEU A 59 5.71 17.93 5.32
C LEU A 59 5.88 16.54 4.66
N ARG A 60 6.46 16.47 3.48
CA ARG A 60 6.71 15.21 2.74
C ARG A 60 8.02 14.50 3.08
N SER A 61 8.94 15.20 3.70
CA SER A 61 10.29 14.67 3.94
C SER A 61 10.27 13.45 4.85
N GLY A 62 10.94 12.37 4.45
CA GLY A 62 10.95 11.09 5.18
C GLY A 62 9.67 10.26 5.01
N THR A 63 8.81 10.60 4.06
CA THR A 63 7.58 9.85 3.77
C THR A 63 7.60 9.26 2.35
N ILE A 64 6.62 8.44 2.03
CA ILE A 64 6.45 7.92 0.67
C ILE A 64 6.26 9.03 -0.39
N MET A 65 5.80 10.20 0.05
CA MET A 65 5.59 11.36 -0.81
C MET A 65 6.86 12.21 -1.02
N GLU A 66 7.98 11.83 -0.39
CA GLU A 66 9.24 12.56 -0.55
C GLU A 66 9.65 12.66 -2.01
N SER A 67 10.17 13.83 -2.39
CA SER A 67 10.59 14.17 -3.77
C SER A 67 9.48 14.14 -4.83
N SER A 68 8.20 14.00 -4.43
CA SER A 68 7.09 14.12 -5.35
C SER A 68 6.61 15.57 -5.48
N LYS A 69 6.38 16.00 -6.73
CA LYS A 69 5.76 17.30 -7.05
C LYS A 69 4.24 17.23 -7.21
N LEU A 70 3.65 16.02 -7.18
CA LEU A 70 2.21 15.85 -7.32
C LEU A 70 1.49 16.43 -6.08
N PRO A 71 0.33 17.10 -6.25
CA PRO A 71 -0.48 17.57 -5.15
C PRO A 71 -0.86 16.47 -4.15
N PHE A 72 -1.09 16.82 -2.88
CA PHE A 72 -1.58 15.86 -1.88
C PHE A 72 -2.94 15.30 -2.27
N LEU A 73 -3.81 16.14 -2.80
CA LEU A 73 -5.12 15.72 -3.29
C LEU A 73 -5.02 14.60 -4.33
N VAL A 74 -4.02 14.66 -5.24
CA VAL A 74 -3.77 13.60 -6.23
C VAL A 74 -3.35 12.30 -5.55
N TRP A 75 -2.48 12.35 -4.54
CA TRP A 75 -2.08 11.19 -3.75
C TRP A 75 -3.26 10.55 -3.03
N TYR A 76 -4.10 11.38 -2.38
CA TYR A 76 -5.28 10.91 -1.65
C TYR A 76 -6.32 10.27 -2.59
N LYS A 77 -6.60 10.92 -3.73
CA LYS A 77 -7.48 10.33 -4.76
C LYS A 77 -6.95 9.01 -5.29
N THR A 78 -5.63 8.91 -5.49
CA THR A 78 -5.01 7.65 -5.95
C THR A 78 -5.14 6.55 -4.90
N MET A 79 -4.86 6.85 -3.62
CA MET A 79 -5.04 5.89 -2.52
C MET A 79 -6.49 5.43 -2.44
N PHE A 80 -7.45 6.35 -2.54
CA PHE A 80 -8.87 6.01 -2.54
C PHE A 80 -9.23 5.09 -3.71
N LEU A 81 -8.87 5.45 -4.95
CA LEU A 81 -9.15 4.64 -6.13
C LEU A 81 -8.53 3.24 -6.03
N MET A 82 -7.29 3.14 -5.55
CA MET A 82 -6.61 1.85 -5.38
C MET A 82 -7.26 0.96 -4.30
N SER A 83 -7.91 1.55 -3.30
CA SER A 83 -8.51 0.83 -2.17
C SER A 83 -9.99 0.48 -2.38
N CYS A 84 -10.72 1.22 -3.21
CA CYS A 84 -12.17 1.04 -3.34
C CYS A 84 -12.60 0.06 -4.42
N THR A 85 -11.67 -0.41 -5.27
CA THR A 85 -11.99 -1.32 -6.37
C THR A 85 -11.39 -2.70 -6.16
N LYS A 86 -12.20 -3.73 -6.45
CA LYS A 86 -11.76 -5.13 -6.41
C LYS A 86 -10.74 -5.45 -7.52
N LYS A 87 -10.86 -4.80 -8.66
CA LYS A 87 -9.87 -4.87 -9.75
C LYS A 87 -8.89 -3.72 -9.59
N GLY A 88 -7.60 -4.00 -9.57
CA GLY A 88 -6.58 -2.95 -9.52
C GLY A 88 -6.62 -2.04 -10.75
N PHE A 89 -6.30 -0.78 -10.56
CA PHE A 89 -6.11 0.17 -11.67
C PHE A 89 -4.74 0.01 -12.33
N SER A 90 -4.71 0.07 -13.65
CA SER A 90 -3.46 0.28 -14.37
C SER A 90 -2.99 1.73 -14.19
N THR A 91 -1.69 1.97 -14.32
CA THR A 91 -1.14 3.33 -14.21
C THR A 91 -1.71 4.27 -15.27
N ASN A 92 -1.96 3.76 -16.49
CA ASN A 92 -2.57 4.54 -17.58
C ASN A 92 -4.01 4.95 -17.24
N GLU A 93 -4.76 4.04 -16.64
CA GLU A 93 -6.13 4.33 -16.22
C GLU A 93 -6.15 5.38 -15.11
N LEU A 94 -5.29 5.23 -14.10
CA LEU A 94 -5.14 6.25 -13.04
C LEU A 94 -4.72 7.60 -13.61
N GLN A 95 -3.79 7.64 -14.58
CA GLN A 95 -3.39 8.87 -15.23
C GLN A 95 -4.60 9.58 -15.86
N LYS A 96 -5.44 8.85 -16.59
CA LYS A 96 -6.64 9.38 -17.24
C LYS A 96 -7.67 9.85 -16.20
N GLN A 97 -7.95 9.04 -15.18
CA GLN A 97 -8.91 9.38 -14.11
C GLN A 97 -8.50 10.62 -13.31
N LEU A 98 -7.20 10.81 -13.12
CA LEU A 98 -6.64 11.95 -12.39
C LEU A 98 -6.43 13.18 -13.28
N GLY A 99 -6.63 13.08 -14.58
CA GLY A 99 -6.44 14.19 -15.54
C GLY A 99 -4.98 14.64 -15.67
N LEU A 100 -4.01 13.74 -15.43
CA LEU A 100 -2.60 14.09 -15.43
C LEU A 100 -1.99 13.91 -16.82
N LYS A 101 -1.22 14.91 -17.27
CA LYS A 101 -0.61 14.92 -18.61
C LYS A 101 0.56 13.92 -18.76
N ARG A 102 1.33 13.69 -17.68
CA ARG A 102 2.55 12.87 -17.70
C ARG A 102 2.32 11.53 -17.01
N TYR A 103 2.82 10.47 -17.63
CA TYR A 103 2.72 9.10 -17.12
C TYR A 103 3.72 8.82 -15.98
N GLU A 104 4.97 9.24 -16.12
CA GLU A 104 6.05 8.88 -15.22
C GLU A 104 5.81 9.26 -13.74
N PRO A 105 5.29 10.48 -13.41
CA PRO A 105 4.99 10.81 -12.02
C PRO A 105 3.89 9.93 -11.41
N VAL A 106 2.90 9.50 -12.23
CA VAL A 106 1.82 8.61 -11.80
C VAL A 106 2.39 7.21 -11.54
N TRP A 107 3.21 6.71 -12.45
CA TRP A 107 3.89 5.44 -12.31
C TRP A 107 4.75 5.39 -11.03
N ALA A 108 5.58 6.40 -10.80
CA ALA A 108 6.40 6.51 -9.60
C ALA A 108 5.56 6.56 -8.31
N MET A 109 4.44 7.31 -8.32
CA MET A 109 3.50 7.39 -7.20
C MET A 109 2.88 6.02 -6.90
N VAL A 110 2.37 5.32 -7.90
CA VAL A 110 1.74 3.99 -7.76
C VAL A 110 2.73 2.97 -7.20
N HIS A 111 3.97 2.97 -7.69
CA HIS A 111 5.02 2.08 -7.17
C HIS A 111 5.38 2.39 -5.71
N LYS A 112 5.45 3.66 -5.33
CA LYS A 112 5.67 4.06 -3.92
C LYS A 112 4.52 3.59 -3.03
N LEU A 113 3.27 3.73 -3.47
CA LEU A 113 2.10 3.24 -2.73
C LEU A 113 2.12 1.72 -2.58
N ARG A 114 2.36 0.96 -3.66
CA ARG A 114 2.47 -0.50 -3.62
C ARG A 114 3.57 -0.97 -2.68
N ARG A 115 4.74 -0.31 -2.72
CA ARG A 115 5.83 -0.61 -1.79
C ARG A 115 5.45 -0.33 -0.33
N ALA A 116 4.74 0.76 -0.06
CA ALA A 116 4.25 1.07 1.29
C ALA A 116 3.24 0.04 1.80
N MET A 117 2.35 -0.45 0.91
CA MET A 117 1.41 -1.53 1.24
C MET A 117 2.18 -2.82 1.58
N GLY A 118 3.14 -3.24 0.77
CA GLY A 118 3.96 -4.42 1.06
C GLY A 118 4.79 -4.29 2.34
N ASN A 119 5.34 -3.11 2.64
CA ASN A 119 6.05 -2.85 3.89
C ASN A 119 5.11 -2.91 5.12
N ARG A 120 3.83 -2.55 4.95
CA ARG A 120 2.82 -2.71 6.00
C ARG A 120 2.58 -4.19 6.30
N ASP A 121 2.45 -5.01 5.27
CA ASP A 121 2.18 -6.43 5.41
C ASP A 121 3.30 -7.18 6.14
N ALA A 122 4.51 -6.63 6.16
CA ALA A 122 5.63 -7.17 6.93
C ALA A 122 5.55 -6.89 8.46
N ARG A 123 4.62 -6.02 8.90
CA ARG A 123 4.56 -5.55 10.30
C ARG A 123 3.60 -6.33 11.21
N TYR A 124 2.85 -7.26 10.66
CA TYR A 124 1.91 -8.07 11.44
C TYR A 124 2.05 -9.55 11.10
N THR A 125 1.71 -10.40 12.03
CA THR A 125 1.53 -11.83 11.86
C THR A 125 0.04 -12.14 11.71
N LEU A 126 -0.29 -13.26 11.11
CA LEU A 126 -1.65 -13.74 10.99
C LEU A 126 -1.97 -14.67 12.14
N GLU A 127 -3.16 -14.56 12.70
CA GLU A 127 -3.63 -15.32 13.85
C GLU A 127 -4.96 -16.02 13.57
N GLY A 128 -5.27 -17.05 14.33
CA GLY A 128 -6.57 -17.72 14.31
C GLY A 128 -6.84 -18.55 13.06
N MET A 129 -7.99 -18.37 12.42
CA MET A 129 -8.37 -19.12 11.22
C MET A 129 -7.76 -18.50 9.98
N ILE A 130 -6.85 -19.22 9.34
CA ILE A 130 -6.15 -18.77 8.15
C ILE A 130 -6.50 -19.66 6.96
N GLU A 131 -6.97 -19.03 5.89
CA GLU A 131 -7.20 -19.66 4.59
C GLU A 131 -5.97 -19.41 3.71
N LEU A 132 -5.41 -20.49 3.14
CA LEU A 132 -4.23 -20.43 2.28
C LEU A 132 -4.61 -20.89 0.88
N ASP A 133 -4.20 -20.09 -0.13
CA ASP A 133 -4.36 -20.42 -1.54
C ASP A 133 -3.10 -20.06 -2.33
N GLU A 134 -2.93 -20.67 -3.50
CA GLU A 134 -1.80 -20.39 -4.39
C GLU A 134 -2.24 -19.61 -5.62
N GLY A 135 -1.58 -18.51 -5.89
CA GLY A 135 -1.76 -17.70 -7.08
C GLY A 135 -0.57 -17.81 -8.04
N TYR A 136 -0.86 -17.86 -9.34
CA TYR A 136 0.16 -17.92 -10.40
C TYR A 136 0.15 -16.61 -11.19
N PHE A 137 1.23 -15.85 -11.11
CA PHE A 137 1.36 -14.55 -11.77
C PHE A 137 2.35 -14.64 -12.93
N SER A 138 1.96 -14.15 -14.10
CA SER A 138 2.87 -14.06 -15.25
C SER A 138 4.00 -13.08 -14.96
N VAL A 139 5.24 -13.51 -15.16
CA VAL A 139 6.44 -12.69 -15.01
C VAL A 139 7.02 -12.44 -16.40
N ALA A 140 7.40 -11.20 -16.71
CA ALA A 140 8.12 -10.90 -17.93
C ALA A 140 9.53 -11.50 -17.81
N SER A 141 9.78 -12.62 -18.50
CA SER A 141 11.13 -13.13 -18.68
C SER A 141 11.62 -12.80 -20.09
N LYS A 142 12.90 -12.42 -20.20
CA LYS A 142 13.53 -12.11 -21.50
C LYS A 142 13.74 -13.36 -22.36
N GLU A 143 13.61 -14.55 -21.81
CA GLU A 143 13.99 -15.82 -22.39
C GLU A 143 12.82 -16.67 -22.92
N ILE A 144 11.57 -16.27 -22.63
CA ILE A 144 10.42 -17.03 -23.10
C ILE A 144 9.92 -16.45 -24.41
N GLU A 145 10.14 -17.16 -25.51
CA GLU A 145 9.51 -16.86 -26.80
C GLU A 145 7.98 -16.93 -26.65
N ARG A 146 7.29 -15.90 -27.10
CA ARG A 146 5.82 -15.83 -27.02
C ARG A 146 5.21 -17.05 -27.74
N GLY A 147 4.52 -17.88 -26.98
CA GLY A 147 3.76 -19.02 -27.51
C GLY A 147 4.30 -20.42 -27.19
N LYS A 148 5.47 -20.55 -26.56
CA LYS A 148 6.06 -21.88 -26.22
C LYS A 148 5.90 -22.29 -24.76
N GLY A 149 5.16 -21.54 -23.93
CA GLY A 149 4.98 -21.87 -22.51
C GLY A 149 4.08 -23.08 -22.29
N THR A 150 4.50 -24.00 -21.43
CA THR A 150 3.67 -25.11 -20.97
C THR A 150 2.48 -24.63 -20.12
N ARG A 151 1.32 -25.26 -20.27
CA ARG A 151 0.13 -25.00 -19.44
C ARG A 151 0.16 -25.88 -18.19
N GLY A 152 -0.23 -25.35 -17.05
CA GLY A 152 -0.38 -26.08 -15.80
C GLY A 152 0.39 -25.53 -14.61
N ARG A 153 0.44 -26.28 -13.52
CA ARG A 153 1.26 -26.00 -12.33
C ARG A 153 2.73 -26.04 -12.73
N GLY A 154 3.49 -24.97 -12.38
CA GLY A 154 4.91 -24.88 -12.73
C GLY A 154 5.17 -24.45 -14.19
N ALA A 155 4.18 -23.84 -14.87
CA ALA A 155 4.39 -23.30 -16.22
C ALA A 155 5.50 -22.24 -16.22
N GLU A 156 6.44 -22.37 -17.15
CA GLU A 156 7.53 -21.41 -17.36
C GLU A 156 6.98 -19.99 -17.51
N GLY A 157 7.62 -19.00 -16.88
CA GLY A 157 7.20 -17.61 -16.89
C GLY A 157 6.07 -17.26 -15.91
N LYS A 158 5.75 -18.15 -14.99
CA LYS A 158 4.85 -17.83 -13.88
C LYS A 158 5.58 -17.90 -12.56
N GLN A 159 5.31 -16.90 -11.74
CA GLN A 159 5.75 -16.83 -10.35
C GLN A 159 4.63 -17.29 -9.43
N ASN A 160 4.90 -18.23 -8.55
CA ASN A 160 3.98 -18.63 -7.51
C ASN A 160 3.96 -17.67 -6.36
N VAL A 161 2.78 -17.43 -5.85
CA VAL A 161 2.55 -16.61 -4.67
C VAL A 161 1.58 -17.34 -3.77
N ALA A 162 2.00 -17.59 -2.53
CA ALA A 162 1.10 -18.01 -1.48
C ALA A 162 0.30 -16.80 -0.99
N VAL A 163 -1.00 -16.93 -0.95
CA VAL A 163 -1.93 -15.93 -0.41
C VAL A 163 -2.58 -16.51 0.83
N MET A 164 -2.38 -15.84 1.95
CA MET A 164 -2.94 -16.24 3.24
C MET A 164 -3.90 -15.16 3.71
N ALA A 165 -5.10 -15.54 4.09
CA ALA A 165 -6.13 -14.62 4.58
C ALA A 165 -6.58 -15.05 5.98
N GLU A 166 -6.45 -14.15 6.94
CA GLU A 166 -7.03 -14.30 8.28
C GLU A 166 -8.51 -13.96 8.21
N SER A 167 -9.35 -14.94 8.54
CA SER A 167 -10.80 -14.81 8.49
C SER A 167 -11.40 -14.85 9.88
N THR A 168 -12.26 -13.87 10.18
CA THR A 168 -13.09 -13.89 11.39
C THR A 168 -14.52 -14.25 11.02
N PRO A 169 -15.16 -15.17 11.75
CA PRO A 169 -16.58 -15.46 11.54
C PRO A 169 -17.42 -14.25 11.95
N LEU A 170 -18.33 -13.84 11.09
CA LEU A 170 -19.36 -12.85 11.39
C LEU A 170 -20.71 -13.56 11.40
N GLU A 171 -21.49 -13.35 12.44
CA GLU A 171 -22.87 -13.78 12.52
C GLU A 171 -23.75 -12.54 12.50
N ASP A 172 -24.60 -12.43 11.49
CA ASP A 172 -25.58 -11.37 11.41
C ASP A 172 -26.69 -11.68 12.43
N ILE A 173 -26.84 -10.82 13.43
CA ILE A 173 -27.77 -11.02 14.56
C ILE A 173 -29.23 -10.98 14.10
N GLU A 174 -29.55 -10.23 13.03
CA GLU A 174 -30.92 -10.10 12.54
C GLU A 174 -31.34 -11.24 11.62
N THR A 175 -30.43 -11.73 10.78
CA THR A 175 -30.73 -12.76 9.77
C THR A 175 -30.21 -14.15 10.13
N GLY A 176 -29.36 -14.26 11.16
CA GLY A 176 -28.67 -15.51 11.52
C GLY A 176 -27.68 -16.02 10.46
N LYS A 177 -27.39 -15.20 9.45
CA LYS A 177 -26.51 -15.56 8.35
C LYS A 177 -25.06 -15.52 8.81
N LYS A 178 -24.37 -16.63 8.60
CA LYS A 178 -22.94 -16.75 8.91
C LYS A 178 -22.11 -16.30 7.71
N GLU A 179 -21.35 -15.24 7.88
CA GLU A 179 -20.43 -14.71 6.89
C GLU A 179 -19.00 -14.75 7.44
N LYS A 180 -18.00 -14.67 6.56
CA LYS A 180 -16.60 -14.54 6.93
C LYS A 180 -16.11 -13.16 6.53
N HIS A 181 -15.41 -12.48 7.42
CA HIS A 181 -14.75 -11.21 7.14
C HIS A 181 -13.25 -11.41 7.15
N VAL A 182 -12.58 -11.04 6.05
CA VAL A 182 -11.11 -11.03 5.98
C VAL A 182 -10.60 -9.82 6.76
N ARG A 183 -9.83 -10.07 7.81
CA ARG A 183 -9.23 -9.04 8.65
C ARG A 183 -7.86 -8.61 8.12
N TYR A 184 -7.00 -9.56 7.90
CA TYR A 184 -5.66 -9.36 7.34
C TYR A 184 -5.40 -10.38 6.24
N PHE A 185 -4.51 -10.04 5.31
CA PHE A 185 -4.00 -10.99 4.34
C PHE A 185 -2.50 -10.76 4.11
N LYS A 186 -1.80 -11.81 3.74
CA LYS A 186 -0.40 -11.76 3.30
C LYS A 186 -0.25 -12.45 1.97
N ALA A 187 0.62 -11.89 1.14
CA ALA A 187 1.05 -12.55 -0.09
C ALA A 187 2.57 -12.71 -0.06
N ARG A 188 3.06 -13.92 -0.32
CA ARG A 188 4.49 -14.26 -0.33
C ARG A 188 4.84 -14.98 -1.61
N VAL A 189 5.92 -14.55 -2.24
CA VAL A 189 6.49 -15.24 -3.39
C VAL A 189 7.06 -16.58 -2.90
N LEU A 190 6.73 -17.66 -3.60
CA LEU A 190 7.25 -19.00 -3.34
C LEU A 190 8.40 -19.30 -4.29
N ASP A 191 9.51 -19.76 -3.75
CA ASP A 191 10.66 -20.21 -4.53
C ASP A 191 10.44 -21.62 -5.10
N SER A 192 9.57 -22.41 -4.47
CA SER A 192 9.27 -23.78 -4.84
C SER A 192 7.80 -24.14 -4.57
N HIS A 193 7.26 -25.08 -5.37
CA HIS A 193 5.93 -25.67 -5.18
C HIS A 193 5.92 -26.80 -4.15
N GLN A 194 7.09 -27.15 -3.60
CA GLN A 194 7.19 -28.25 -2.63
C GLN A 194 6.65 -27.81 -1.26
N SER A 195 6.14 -28.76 -0.53
CA SER A 195 5.57 -28.55 0.81
C SER A 195 6.52 -27.84 1.78
N GLU A 196 7.83 -28.04 1.63
CA GLU A 196 8.84 -27.36 2.44
C GLU A 196 8.87 -25.87 2.23
N GLY A 197 8.78 -25.40 0.97
CA GLY A 197 8.72 -23.99 0.64
C GLY A 197 7.46 -23.31 1.17
N ILE A 198 6.31 -23.99 1.03
CA ILE A 198 5.03 -23.50 1.56
C ILE A 198 5.06 -23.45 3.09
N ASN A 199 5.53 -24.51 3.74
CA ASN A 199 5.62 -24.58 5.20
C ASN A 199 6.57 -23.54 5.79
N GLY A 200 7.69 -23.22 5.10
CA GLY A 200 8.57 -22.12 5.48
C GLY A 200 7.86 -20.78 5.51
N VAL A 201 7.16 -20.44 4.43
CA VAL A 201 6.41 -19.19 4.31
C VAL A 201 5.27 -19.11 5.34
N VAL A 202 4.58 -20.23 5.61
CA VAL A 202 3.53 -20.29 6.62
C VAL A 202 4.09 -19.99 8.00
N ARG A 203 5.20 -20.60 8.40
CA ARG A 203 5.85 -20.34 9.70
C ARG A 203 6.28 -18.88 9.87
N ASP A 204 6.79 -18.26 8.80
CA ASP A 204 7.23 -16.84 8.84
C ASP A 204 6.06 -15.85 8.93
N CYS A 205 4.86 -16.25 8.58
CA CYS A 205 3.69 -15.40 8.49
C CYS A 205 2.67 -15.58 9.61
N MET A 206 2.79 -16.66 10.37
CA MET A 206 1.88 -17.04 11.47
C MET A 206 2.63 -17.00 12.82
N GLU A 207 1.90 -16.71 13.90
CA GLU A 207 2.33 -16.97 15.28
C GLU A 207 2.07 -18.41 15.69
#